data_5073a2184ffa21aa48f4be44a7315337
#
_entry.id   5073a2184ffa21aa48f4be44a7315337
#
_cell.length_a   1.000
_cell.length_b   1.000
_cell.length_c   1.000
_cell.angle_alpha   90.00
_cell.angle_beta   90.00
_cell.angle_gamma   90.00
#
_symmetry.space_group_name_H-M   'P 1'
#
loop_
_entity.id
_entity.type
_entity.pdbx_description
1 polymer ?
#
loop_
_entity_poly.entity_id
_entity_poly.type
_entity_poly.pdbx_seq_one_letter_code
_entity_poly.pdbx_strand_id
1 'polypeptide(L)'
;EQFAIVAEVCKKHGITAVVIIGGDDSNTNAAVLAEYFAAHNTGVQVIGCPKTIDGDLKNEDIECSFGFDTATKTYSEIIGNIERDANSAKKYWHFVKVMGRSASHVALECALKTQPNICLVSEEVAAKNIATMICSAVQFFLYFPVDKILFHKKKEEK
;
A
#
# COMPACT_ATOMS: atom_id res chain seq x y z
N GLU A 1 -2.82 9.39 29.37
CA GLU A 1 -1.58 9.26 30.19
C GLU A 1 -0.34 9.52 29.33
N GLN A 2 -0.15 8.82 28.18
CA GLN A 2 1.02 9.01 27.30
C GLN A 2 1.10 10.43 26.70
N PHE A 3 0.00 11.01 26.26
CA PHE A 3 -0.02 12.36 25.69
C PHE A 3 0.36 13.45 26.69
N ALA A 4 0.05 13.27 27.97
CA ALA A 4 0.48 14.18 29.03
C ALA A 4 2.02 14.19 29.16
N ILE A 5 2.63 13.01 29.09
CA ILE A 5 4.10 12.87 29.13
C ILE A 5 4.73 13.58 27.93
N VAL A 6 4.15 13.41 26.74
CA VAL A 6 4.63 14.10 25.53
C VAL A 6 4.54 15.62 25.68
N ALA A 7 3.44 16.13 26.24
CA ALA A 7 3.27 17.55 26.52
C ALA A 7 4.34 18.10 27.49
N GLU A 8 4.64 17.35 28.54
CA GLU A 8 5.71 17.73 29.51
C GLU A 8 7.09 17.75 28.84
N VAL A 9 7.39 16.74 27.99
CA VAL A 9 8.65 16.70 27.25
C VAL A 9 8.76 17.88 26.30
N CYS A 10 7.70 18.20 25.55
CA CYS A 10 7.67 19.36 24.67
C CYS A 10 7.95 20.66 25.45
N LYS A 11 7.30 20.84 26.59
CA LYS A 11 7.51 22.01 27.48
C LYS A 11 8.93 22.08 28.01
N LYS A 12 9.47 20.94 28.48
CA LYS A 12 10.84 20.85 29.01
C LYS A 12 11.89 21.24 27.97
N HIS A 13 11.69 20.88 26.72
CA HIS A 13 12.66 21.14 25.64
C HIS A 13 12.33 22.37 24.80
N GLY A 14 11.29 23.13 25.14
CA GLY A 14 10.86 24.31 24.37
C GLY A 14 10.40 24.01 22.96
N ILE A 15 9.83 22.81 22.75
CA ILE A 15 9.32 22.37 21.45
C ILE A 15 7.98 23.06 21.20
N THR A 16 7.88 23.79 20.10
CA THR A 16 6.67 24.52 19.69
C THR A 16 5.91 23.83 18.57
N ALA A 17 6.55 22.90 17.88
CA ALA A 17 5.93 22.12 16.82
C ALA A 17 6.51 20.71 16.71
N VAL A 18 5.67 19.74 16.35
CA VAL A 18 6.05 18.33 16.14
C VAL A 18 5.58 17.91 14.75
N VAL A 19 6.47 17.35 13.95
CA VAL A 19 6.14 16.76 12.65
C VAL A 19 6.23 15.25 12.77
N ILE A 20 5.12 14.56 12.45
CA ILE A 20 5.03 13.10 12.52
C ILE A 20 4.98 12.56 11.09
N ILE A 21 6.03 11.83 10.68
CA ILE A 21 6.15 11.23 9.37
C ILE A 21 5.88 9.74 9.49
N GLY A 22 4.84 9.24 8.84
CA GLY A 22 4.49 7.82 8.94
C GLY A 22 3.28 7.42 8.15
N GLY A 23 2.84 6.17 8.32
CA GLY A 23 1.65 5.62 7.69
C GLY A 23 0.36 6.17 8.29
N ASP A 24 -0.76 5.55 7.94
CA ASP A 24 -2.10 5.91 8.39
C ASP A 24 -2.26 5.87 9.91
N ASP A 25 -1.76 4.82 10.59
CA ASP A 25 -1.81 4.73 12.05
C ASP A 25 -1.04 5.88 12.73
N SER A 26 0.13 6.23 12.18
CA SER A 26 0.95 7.33 12.70
C SER A 26 0.26 8.68 12.51
N ASN A 27 -0.40 8.88 11.36
CA ASN A 27 -1.16 10.11 11.09
C ASN A 27 -2.44 10.19 11.93
N THR A 28 -3.10 9.06 12.19
CA THR A 28 -4.22 9.01 13.15
C THR A 28 -3.76 9.41 14.54
N ASN A 29 -2.63 8.90 15.01
CA ASN A 29 -2.06 9.29 16.30
C ASN A 29 -1.66 10.77 16.31
N ALA A 30 -1.15 11.30 15.19
CA ALA A 30 -0.83 12.73 15.06
C ALA A 30 -2.09 13.60 15.22
N ALA A 31 -3.20 13.22 14.60
CA ALA A 31 -4.47 13.92 14.72
C ALA A 31 -4.99 13.93 16.16
N VAL A 32 -5.01 12.76 16.81
CA VAL A 32 -5.44 12.66 18.22
C VAL A 32 -4.53 13.46 19.16
N LEU A 33 -3.20 13.46 18.88
CA LEU A 33 -2.25 14.27 19.66
C LEU A 33 -2.49 15.76 19.46
N ALA A 34 -2.80 16.19 18.23
CA ALA A 34 -3.12 17.59 17.93
C ALA A 34 -4.40 18.04 18.66
N GLU A 35 -5.45 17.22 18.68
CA GLU A 35 -6.68 17.48 19.44
C GLU A 35 -6.41 17.57 20.94
N TYR A 36 -5.59 16.66 21.49
CA TYR A 36 -5.20 16.68 22.89
C TYR A 36 -4.45 17.98 23.24
N PHE A 37 -3.49 18.39 22.41
CA PHE A 37 -2.72 19.60 22.64
C PHE A 37 -3.57 20.88 22.54
N ALA A 38 -4.52 20.91 21.61
CA ALA A 38 -5.49 21.99 21.50
C ALA A 38 -6.40 22.08 22.74
N ALA A 39 -6.95 20.94 23.20
CA ALA A 39 -7.81 20.88 24.38
C ALA A 39 -7.10 21.33 25.68
N HIS A 40 -5.78 21.11 25.78
CA HIS A 40 -5.00 21.45 26.97
C HIS A 40 -4.20 22.76 26.81
N ASN A 41 -4.43 23.52 25.73
CA ASN A 41 -3.75 24.80 25.46
C ASN A 41 -2.21 24.72 25.62
N THR A 42 -1.60 23.65 25.14
CA THR A 42 -0.15 23.44 25.28
C THR A 42 0.69 24.41 24.45
N GLY A 43 0.10 25.02 23.40
CA GLY A 43 0.80 25.88 22.43
C GLY A 43 1.67 25.13 21.44
N VAL A 44 1.69 23.78 21.47
CA VAL A 44 2.46 22.95 20.55
C VAL A 44 1.61 22.57 19.35
N GLN A 45 2.13 22.83 18.15
CA GLN A 45 1.49 22.43 16.89
C GLN A 45 1.91 21.01 16.50
N VAL A 46 0.98 20.23 15.91
CA VAL A 46 1.28 18.88 15.40
C VAL A 46 0.88 18.80 13.93
N ILE A 47 1.81 18.36 13.10
CA ILE A 47 1.60 18.18 11.66
C ILE A 47 1.93 16.73 11.29
N GLY A 48 0.98 16.04 10.67
CA GLY A 48 1.17 14.71 10.10
C GLY A 48 1.65 14.80 8.64
N CYS A 49 2.71 14.04 8.31
CA CYS A 49 3.17 13.87 6.95
C CYS A 49 2.93 12.40 6.53
N PRO A 50 1.95 12.13 5.66
CA PRO A 50 1.65 10.77 5.24
C PRO A 50 2.80 10.13 4.47
N LYS A 51 3.18 8.91 4.85
CA LYS A 51 4.18 8.08 4.20
C LYS A 51 3.70 6.63 4.19
N THR A 52 3.19 6.19 3.06
CA THR A 52 2.78 4.79 2.84
C THR A 52 2.98 4.40 1.39
N ILE A 53 3.31 3.13 1.17
CA ILE A 53 3.38 2.55 -0.18
C ILE A 53 2.01 2.16 -0.73
N ASP A 54 0.95 2.21 0.08
CA ASP A 54 -0.39 1.74 -0.31
C ASP A 54 -1.07 2.68 -1.32
N GLY A 55 -0.66 3.93 -1.39
CA GLY A 55 -1.19 4.92 -2.33
C GLY A 55 -2.61 5.40 -2.02
N ASP A 56 -3.11 5.16 -0.81
CA ASP A 56 -4.48 5.44 -0.38
C ASP A 56 -4.62 6.74 0.44
N LEU A 57 -3.52 7.36 0.86
CA LEU A 57 -3.51 8.64 1.55
C LEU A 57 -3.37 9.79 0.56
N LYS A 58 -4.39 10.02 -0.24
CA LYS A 58 -4.50 11.12 -1.20
C LYS A 58 -5.71 11.99 -0.88
N ASN A 59 -5.54 13.30 -1.04
CA ASN A 59 -6.61 14.30 -0.98
C ASN A 59 -6.26 15.48 -1.89
N GLU A 60 -7.01 16.58 -1.81
CA GLU A 60 -6.76 17.78 -2.60
C GLU A 60 -5.39 18.42 -2.34
N ASP A 61 -4.84 18.26 -1.14
CA ASP A 61 -3.55 18.82 -0.72
C ASP A 61 -2.38 17.83 -0.94
N ILE A 62 -2.67 16.53 -1.05
CA ILE A 62 -1.67 15.46 -1.18
C ILE A 62 -1.88 14.71 -2.49
N GLU A 63 -1.13 15.09 -3.51
CA GLU A 63 -1.21 14.47 -4.84
C GLU A 63 -0.58 13.07 -4.89
N CYS A 64 0.53 12.88 -4.18
CA CYS A 64 1.31 11.64 -4.19
C CYS A 64 1.51 11.11 -2.78
N SER A 65 1.31 9.80 -2.59
CA SER A 65 1.70 9.12 -1.37
C SER A 65 3.21 8.85 -1.38
N PHE A 66 3.91 9.37 -0.39
CA PHE A 66 5.36 9.25 -0.27
C PHE A 66 5.80 7.78 -0.12
N GLY A 67 6.60 7.30 -1.05
CA GLY A 67 7.09 5.91 -1.09
C GLY A 67 6.35 5.00 -2.07
N PHE A 68 5.16 5.35 -2.53
CA PHE A 68 4.38 4.57 -3.49
C PHE A 68 5.11 4.38 -4.83
N ASP A 69 5.57 5.46 -5.44
CA ASP A 69 6.25 5.40 -6.74
C ASP A 69 7.55 4.60 -6.69
N THR A 70 8.33 4.76 -5.63
CA THR A 70 9.57 3.99 -5.41
C THR A 70 9.27 2.50 -5.26
N ALA A 71 8.27 2.14 -4.47
CA ALA A 71 7.87 0.76 -4.25
C ALA A 71 7.35 0.12 -5.56
N THR A 72 6.46 0.79 -6.26
CA THR A 72 5.89 0.25 -7.52
C THR A 72 6.93 0.15 -8.62
N LYS A 73 7.89 1.06 -8.71
CA LYS A 73 9.02 0.98 -9.62
C LYS A 73 9.87 -0.27 -9.35
N THR A 74 10.30 -0.43 -8.10
CA THR A 74 11.12 -1.59 -7.69
C THR A 74 10.37 -2.92 -7.90
N TYR A 75 9.11 -2.99 -7.52
CA TYR A 75 8.29 -4.18 -7.73
C TYR A 75 8.11 -4.49 -9.23
N SER A 76 7.88 -3.48 -10.06
CA SER A 76 7.74 -3.68 -11.51
C SER A 76 9.02 -4.20 -12.15
N GLU A 77 10.19 -3.74 -11.71
CA GLU A 77 11.49 -4.26 -12.17
C GLU A 77 11.66 -5.74 -11.80
N ILE A 78 11.35 -6.11 -10.55
CA ILE A 78 11.43 -7.51 -10.09
C ILE A 78 10.43 -8.40 -10.84
N ILE A 79 9.19 -7.95 -10.97
CA ILE A 79 8.13 -8.67 -11.68
C ILE A 79 8.52 -8.84 -13.16
N GLY A 80 9.03 -7.81 -13.82
CA GLY A 80 9.48 -7.90 -15.20
C GLY A 80 10.60 -8.92 -15.41
N ASN A 81 11.50 -9.08 -14.43
CA ASN A 81 12.51 -10.15 -14.48
C ASN A 81 11.88 -11.53 -14.33
N ILE A 82 10.95 -11.72 -13.39
CA ILE A 82 10.20 -12.99 -13.23
C ILE A 82 9.43 -13.32 -14.53
N GLU A 83 8.85 -12.33 -15.17
CA GLU A 83 8.13 -12.51 -16.43
C GLU A 83 9.03 -12.96 -17.58
N ARG A 84 10.25 -12.44 -17.66
CA ARG A 84 11.25 -12.91 -18.64
C ARG A 84 11.63 -14.36 -18.39
N ASP A 85 11.81 -14.74 -17.13
CA ASP A 85 12.08 -16.13 -16.75
C ASP A 85 10.92 -17.04 -17.11
N ALA A 86 9.68 -16.61 -16.82
CA ALA A 86 8.46 -17.34 -17.19
C ALA A 86 8.35 -17.56 -18.72
N ASN A 87 8.61 -16.51 -19.51
CA ASN A 87 8.61 -16.58 -20.98
C ASN A 87 9.70 -17.50 -21.52
N SER A 88 10.86 -17.54 -20.89
CA SER A 88 11.98 -18.40 -21.28
C SER A 88 11.69 -19.87 -20.95
N ALA A 89 11.26 -20.14 -19.73
CA ALA A 89 11.03 -21.50 -19.25
C ALA A 89 9.77 -22.16 -19.86
N LYS A 90 8.70 -21.40 -20.13
CA LYS A 90 7.39 -21.85 -20.68
C LYS A 90 6.81 -23.08 -20.00
N LYS A 91 7.07 -23.24 -18.70
CA LYS A 91 6.81 -24.48 -17.97
C LYS A 91 5.91 -24.28 -16.76
N TYR A 92 5.95 -23.09 -16.15
CA TYR A 92 5.31 -22.84 -14.86
C TYR A 92 4.44 -21.58 -14.89
N TRP A 93 3.37 -21.58 -14.11
CA TRP A 93 2.61 -20.40 -13.77
C TRP A 93 3.31 -19.66 -12.61
N HIS A 94 3.59 -18.38 -12.78
CA HIS A 94 4.22 -17.57 -11.76
C HIS A 94 3.17 -16.70 -11.07
N PHE A 95 3.06 -16.85 -9.77
CA PHE A 95 2.14 -16.09 -8.93
C PHE A 95 2.94 -15.08 -8.12
N VAL A 96 2.68 -13.80 -8.35
CA VAL A 96 3.35 -12.72 -7.65
C VAL A 96 2.35 -12.02 -6.74
N LYS A 97 2.61 -12.06 -5.43
CA LYS A 97 1.82 -11.34 -4.44
C LYS A 97 2.54 -10.06 -4.06
N VAL A 98 1.89 -8.92 -4.25
CA VAL A 98 2.37 -7.62 -3.80
C VAL A 98 1.72 -7.20 -2.48
N MET A 99 2.32 -6.22 -1.79
CA MET A 99 1.74 -5.68 -0.57
C MET A 99 0.53 -4.80 -0.88
N GLY A 100 -0.41 -4.78 0.05
CA GLY A 100 -1.58 -3.93 0.03
C GLY A 100 -2.50 -4.25 1.19
N ARG A 101 -3.31 -3.30 1.62
CA ARG A 101 -4.28 -3.44 2.71
C ARG A 101 -5.71 -3.28 2.22
N SER A 102 -6.11 -2.06 1.96
CA SER A 102 -7.48 -1.69 1.63
C SER A 102 -7.70 -1.44 0.15
N ALA A 103 -6.68 -0.97 -0.55
CA ALA A 103 -6.75 -0.60 -1.95
C ALA A 103 -5.69 -1.35 -2.77
N SER A 104 -6.01 -1.63 -4.03
CA SER A 104 -5.16 -2.41 -4.92
C SER A 104 -4.25 -1.55 -5.81
N HIS A 105 -3.95 -0.31 -5.38
CA HIS A 105 -3.18 0.64 -6.19
C HIS A 105 -1.80 0.11 -6.59
N VAL A 106 -1.08 -0.54 -5.65
CA VAL A 106 0.25 -1.11 -5.93
C VAL A 106 0.16 -2.19 -7.00
N ALA A 107 -0.81 -3.10 -6.91
CA ALA A 107 -1.01 -4.16 -7.89
C ALA A 107 -1.36 -3.60 -9.26
N LEU A 108 -2.26 -2.63 -9.32
CA LEU A 108 -2.68 -1.98 -10.56
C LEU A 108 -1.53 -1.24 -11.23
N GLU A 109 -0.75 -0.46 -10.47
CA GLU A 109 0.41 0.26 -11.02
C GLU A 109 1.49 -0.69 -11.53
N CYS A 110 1.78 -1.77 -10.81
CA CYS A 110 2.69 -2.81 -11.28
C CYS A 110 2.16 -3.50 -12.54
N ALA A 111 0.85 -3.80 -12.59
CA ALA A 111 0.24 -4.41 -13.76
C ALA A 111 0.28 -3.51 -15.00
N LEU A 112 0.06 -2.21 -14.83
CA LEU A 112 0.18 -1.23 -15.92
C LEU A 112 1.60 -1.19 -16.50
N LYS A 113 2.61 -1.33 -15.65
CA LYS A 113 4.03 -1.30 -16.07
C LYS A 113 4.52 -2.61 -16.66
N THR A 114 4.03 -3.75 -16.19
CA THR A 114 4.54 -5.08 -16.56
C THR A 114 3.60 -5.84 -17.50
N GLN A 115 2.34 -5.45 -17.56
CA GLN A 115 1.30 -6.07 -18.40
C GLN A 115 1.19 -7.59 -18.24
N PRO A 116 0.96 -8.09 -16.99
CA PRO A 116 0.77 -9.51 -16.75
C PRO A 116 -0.50 -10.03 -17.43
N ASN A 117 -0.62 -11.34 -17.59
CA ASN A 117 -1.83 -11.94 -18.18
C ASN A 117 -3.06 -11.73 -17.31
N ILE A 118 -2.89 -11.76 -16.00
CA ILE A 118 -3.96 -11.59 -15.02
C ILE A 118 -3.48 -10.67 -13.93
N CYS A 119 -4.27 -9.65 -13.63
CA CYS A 119 -4.14 -8.86 -12.41
C CYS A 119 -5.42 -9.05 -11.60
N LEU A 120 -5.28 -9.59 -10.39
CA LEU A 120 -6.40 -9.73 -9.45
C LEU A 120 -6.31 -8.65 -8.38
N VAL A 121 -7.37 -7.89 -8.25
CA VAL A 121 -7.51 -6.84 -7.23
C VAL A 121 -8.42 -7.29 -6.11
N SER A 122 -8.17 -6.80 -4.89
CA SER A 122 -8.91 -7.25 -3.70
C SER A 122 -10.40 -6.99 -3.79
N GLU A 123 -10.80 -5.95 -4.49
CA GLU A 123 -12.20 -5.55 -4.70
C GLU A 123 -12.96 -6.61 -5.53
N GLU A 124 -12.33 -7.13 -6.57
CA GLU A 124 -12.90 -8.21 -7.39
C GLU A 124 -12.90 -9.55 -6.65
N VAL A 125 -11.82 -9.83 -5.92
CA VAL A 125 -11.69 -11.06 -5.13
C VAL A 125 -12.71 -11.10 -3.99
N ALA A 126 -13.05 -9.97 -3.40
CA ALA A 126 -14.10 -9.89 -2.38
C ALA A 126 -15.49 -10.19 -2.95
N ALA A 127 -15.74 -9.85 -4.21
CA ALA A 127 -17.02 -10.11 -4.90
C ALA A 127 -17.13 -11.51 -5.51
N LYS A 128 -16.01 -12.17 -5.77
CA LYS A 128 -15.94 -13.47 -6.45
C LYS A 128 -15.04 -14.44 -5.67
N ASN A 129 -15.30 -15.74 -5.82
CA ASN A 129 -14.41 -16.75 -5.25
C ASN A 129 -13.07 -16.76 -6.02
N ILE A 130 -11.97 -16.52 -5.30
CA ILE A 130 -10.62 -16.45 -5.87
C ILE A 130 -10.21 -17.75 -6.59
N ALA A 131 -10.56 -18.91 -6.04
CA ALA A 131 -10.24 -20.19 -6.68
C ALA A 131 -10.93 -20.34 -8.04
N THR A 132 -12.19 -19.93 -8.12
CA THR A 132 -12.96 -19.95 -9.38
C THR A 132 -12.35 -18.98 -10.38
N MET A 133 -11.97 -17.78 -9.96
CA MET A 133 -11.32 -16.79 -10.84
C MET A 133 -9.99 -17.30 -11.39
N ILE A 134 -9.16 -17.89 -10.54
CA ILE A 134 -7.87 -18.47 -10.94
C ILE A 134 -8.09 -19.65 -11.89
N CYS A 135 -8.95 -20.61 -11.53
CA CYS A 135 -9.21 -21.78 -12.36
C CYS A 135 -9.79 -21.40 -13.73
N SER A 136 -10.74 -20.46 -13.78
CA SER A 136 -11.30 -19.98 -15.06
C SER A 136 -10.26 -19.28 -15.92
N ALA A 137 -9.40 -18.47 -15.31
CA ALA A 137 -8.33 -17.78 -16.00
C ALA A 137 -7.26 -18.77 -16.51
N VAL A 138 -6.80 -19.71 -15.69
CA VAL A 138 -5.84 -20.75 -16.09
C VAL A 138 -6.44 -21.62 -17.18
N GLN A 139 -7.72 -22.01 -17.07
CA GLN A 139 -8.40 -22.78 -18.11
C GLN A 139 -8.47 -22.02 -19.43
N PHE A 140 -8.78 -20.73 -19.40
CA PHE A 140 -8.75 -19.87 -20.58
C PHE A 140 -7.36 -19.85 -21.24
N PHE A 141 -6.30 -19.70 -20.45
CA PHE A 141 -4.92 -19.65 -20.94
C PHE A 141 -4.34 -21.02 -21.34
N LEU A 142 -4.93 -22.12 -20.91
CA LEU A 142 -4.58 -23.45 -21.45
C LEU A 142 -4.99 -23.58 -22.93
N TYR A 143 -6.03 -22.86 -23.35
CA TYR A 143 -6.42 -22.79 -24.75
C TYR A 143 -5.67 -21.72 -25.55
N PHE A 144 -5.18 -20.68 -24.87
CA PHE A 144 -4.40 -19.58 -25.45
C PHE A 144 -3.15 -19.37 -24.59
N PRO A 145 -2.00 -19.98 -24.92
CA PRO A 145 -0.79 -19.94 -24.10
C PRO A 145 -0.25 -18.52 -23.99
N VAL A 146 -0.36 -17.97 -22.79
CA VAL A 146 0.13 -16.66 -22.40
C VAL A 146 0.77 -16.75 -21.00
N ASP A 147 1.84 -16.02 -20.73
CA ASP A 147 2.86 -16.45 -19.77
C ASP A 147 2.90 -15.73 -18.39
N LYS A 148 1.89 -14.94 -17.98
CA LYS A 148 2.07 -14.02 -16.85
C LYS A 148 0.84 -13.90 -15.92
N ILE A 149 1.03 -14.04 -14.60
CA ILE A 149 -0.02 -13.85 -13.59
C ILE A 149 0.47 -12.97 -12.43
N LEU A 150 -0.30 -11.95 -12.06
CA LEU A 150 -0.08 -11.09 -10.90
C LEU A 150 -1.26 -11.16 -9.92
N PHE A 151 -0.99 -11.33 -8.62
CA PHE A 151 -1.99 -11.36 -7.56
C PHE A 151 -1.76 -10.30 -6.50
N HIS A 152 -2.87 -9.74 -6.01
CA HIS A 152 -2.92 -8.94 -4.81
C HIS A 152 -3.84 -9.59 -3.76
N LYS A 153 -3.42 -9.66 -2.49
CA LYS A 153 -4.24 -10.17 -1.38
C LYS A 153 -4.37 -9.11 -0.29
N LYS A 154 -5.61 -8.81 0.10
CA LYS A 154 -5.91 -8.01 1.29
C LYS A 154 -5.43 -8.75 2.55
N LYS A 155 -4.85 -8.05 3.50
CA LYS A 155 -4.53 -8.59 4.83
C LYS A 155 -5.86 -8.77 5.58
N GLU A 156 -6.15 -9.98 6.01
CA GLU A 156 -7.27 -10.22 6.92
C GLU A 156 -6.96 -9.52 8.25
N GLU A 157 -7.82 -8.60 8.64
CA GLU A 157 -7.82 -8.03 9.98
C GLU A 157 -8.26 -9.13 10.95
N LYS A 158 -7.43 -9.42 11.95
CA LYS A 158 -7.78 -10.26 13.09
C LYS A 158 -8.43 -9.42 14.16
#